data_183fec39f9be568714236561c1483a02
#
_entry.id   183fec39f9be568714236561c1483a02
#
_cell.length_a   1.000
_cell.length_b   1.000
_cell.length_c   1.000
_cell.angle_alpha   90.00
_cell.angle_beta   90.00
_cell.angle_gamma   90.00
#
_symmetry.space_group_name_H-M   'P 1'
#
loop_
_entity.id
_entity.type
_entity.pdbx_description
1 polymer ?
#
loop_
_entity_poly.entity_id
_entity_poly.type
_entity_poly.pdbx_seq_one_letter_code
_entity_poly.pdbx_strand_id
1 'polypeptide(L)'
;MKKLFRNRQINSALILLIFIGVQLAVIPVGIIMGVTSPELSPEELITSVIPYQFIAFLIGTILVIIIGSLHQNKNAIERGPQTDMPVTLVWIVGGVILAYASQVIAGMINVYVFDNPLESQNTNEIIEMIESMPLMILVVVILGPIIEEYVFRRAIFAEVYTLFPMKNPGYKVLAFLVAGLVSGLIFAVAHFDFTHIIIYLAMSYAFSFLYVITGRLLVPVIIHIIMNGLVVGIQIILGDRLDELQQLQETIGIVFSTVRNILF
;
A
#
# COMPACT_ATOMS: atom_id res chain seq x y z
N MET A 1 -32.40 6.69 2.71
CA MET A 1 -31.21 5.86 2.83
C MET A 1 -31.07 4.79 1.73
N LYS A 2 -32.04 3.92 1.43
CA LYS A 2 -31.91 2.87 0.38
C LYS A 2 -31.51 3.37 -1.03
N LYS A 3 -31.85 4.59 -1.45
CA LYS A 3 -31.45 5.15 -2.77
C LYS A 3 -29.97 5.58 -2.83
N LEU A 4 -29.40 6.04 -1.72
CA LEU A 4 -28.03 6.56 -1.64
C LEU A 4 -27.00 5.43 -1.93
N PHE A 5 -27.16 4.29 -1.27
CA PHE A 5 -26.29 3.12 -1.45
C PHE A 5 -26.51 2.35 -2.77
N ARG A 6 -27.41 2.78 -3.63
CA ARG A 6 -27.63 2.21 -4.98
C ARG A 6 -26.75 2.88 -6.05
N ASN A 7 -26.03 3.96 -5.72
CA ASN A 7 -25.15 4.64 -6.65
C ASN A 7 -23.71 4.21 -6.38
N ARG A 8 -23.10 3.50 -7.34
CA ARG A 8 -21.72 3.02 -7.26
C ARG A 8 -20.71 4.14 -6.99
N GLN A 9 -20.85 5.28 -7.68
CA GLN A 9 -19.93 6.43 -7.51
C GLN A 9 -19.99 7.02 -6.10
N ILE A 10 -21.18 7.10 -5.50
CA ILE A 10 -21.33 7.53 -4.11
C ILE A 10 -20.61 6.54 -3.17
N ASN A 11 -20.74 5.25 -3.44
CA ASN A 11 -20.08 4.23 -2.61
C ASN A 11 -18.56 4.24 -2.78
N SER A 12 -18.04 4.50 -3.99
CA SER A 12 -16.62 4.72 -4.22
C SER A 12 -16.12 5.96 -3.47
N ALA A 13 -16.88 7.05 -3.50
CA ALA A 13 -16.57 8.25 -2.72
C ALA A 13 -16.60 8.01 -1.20
N LEU A 14 -17.57 7.22 -0.70
CA LEU A 14 -17.63 6.85 0.72
C LEU A 14 -16.44 6.00 1.15
N ILE A 15 -16.01 5.02 0.33
CA ILE A 15 -14.80 4.22 0.58
C ILE A 15 -13.58 5.14 0.70
N LEU A 16 -13.43 6.09 -0.22
CA LEU A 16 -12.33 7.06 -0.18
C LEU A 16 -12.40 7.95 1.08
N LEU A 17 -13.57 8.46 1.43
CA LEU A 17 -13.75 9.28 2.65
C LEU A 17 -13.46 8.50 3.93
N ILE A 18 -13.86 7.23 4.00
CA ILE A 18 -13.52 6.35 5.14
C ILE A 18 -12.00 6.19 5.23
N PHE A 19 -11.32 5.93 4.13
CA PHE A 19 -9.86 5.81 4.12
C PHE A 19 -9.18 7.09 4.61
N ILE A 20 -9.56 8.25 4.08
CA ILE A 20 -9.05 9.55 4.54
C ILE A 20 -9.31 9.72 6.05
N GLY A 21 -10.52 9.38 6.51
CA GLY A 21 -10.86 9.43 7.94
C GLY A 21 -10.00 8.52 8.80
N VAL A 22 -9.68 7.31 8.32
CA VAL A 22 -8.77 6.37 9.00
C VAL A 22 -7.35 6.93 9.07
N GLN A 23 -6.83 7.48 7.97
CA GLN A 23 -5.48 8.07 7.94
C GLN A 23 -5.34 9.29 8.86
N LEU A 24 -6.39 10.08 8.99
CA LEU A 24 -6.40 11.29 9.82
C LEU A 24 -6.90 11.07 11.26
N ALA A 25 -7.29 9.84 11.62
CA ALA A 25 -7.95 9.56 12.89
C ALA A 25 -7.11 9.91 14.13
N VAL A 26 -5.80 9.79 14.04
CA VAL A 26 -4.87 10.09 15.15
C VAL A 26 -4.69 11.59 15.40
N ILE A 27 -4.95 12.44 14.42
CA ILE A 27 -4.74 13.90 14.56
C ILE A 27 -5.63 14.50 15.66
N PRO A 28 -6.97 14.35 15.63
CA PRO A 28 -7.80 14.89 16.68
C PRO A 28 -7.50 14.25 18.05
N VAL A 29 -7.15 12.97 18.08
CA VAL A 29 -6.77 12.27 19.33
C VAL A 29 -5.50 12.87 19.90
N GLY A 30 -4.46 13.04 19.07
CA GLY A 30 -3.19 13.65 19.47
C GLY A 30 -3.35 15.08 19.98
N ILE A 31 -4.19 15.88 19.31
CA ILE A 31 -4.50 17.26 19.77
C ILE A 31 -5.16 17.23 21.16
N ILE A 32 -6.17 16.38 21.36
CA ILE A 32 -6.85 16.27 22.64
C ILE A 32 -5.87 15.84 23.74
N MET A 33 -5.05 14.79 23.49
CA MET A 33 -4.09 14.28 24.46
C MET A 33 -2.99 15.31 24.75
N GLY A 34 -2.47 16.03 23.76
CA GLY A 34 -1.48 17.07 23.98
C GLY A 34 -1.99 18.25 24.81
N VAL A 35 -3.31 18.54 24.76
CA VAL A 35 -3.93 19.57 25.60
C VAL A 35 -4.26 19.07 27.02
N THR A 36 -4.71 17.81 27.13
CA THR A 36 -5.16 17.24 28.41
C THR A 36 -4.03 16.66 29.23
N SER A 37 -2.91 16.30 28.63
CA SER A 37 -1.75 15.69 29.24
C SER A 37 -0.45 16.37 28.75
N PRO A 38 -0.26 17.67 29.09
CA PRO A 38 0.88 18.45 28.59
C PRO A 38 2.23 17.99 29.14
N GLU A 39 2.24 17.09 30.10
CA GLU A 39 3.43 16.46 30.66
C GLU A 39 4.04 15.36 29.77
N LEU A 40 3.28 14.86 28.78
CA LEU A 40 3.78 13.85 27.86
C LEU A 40 4.85 14.43 26.93
N SER A 41 5.95 13.72 26.78
CA SER A 41 6.91 14.01 25.72
C SER A 41 6.30 13.76 24.34
N PRO A 42 6.85 14.34 23.27
CA PRO A 42 6.39 14.07 21.89
C PRO A 42 6.37 12.56 21.55
N GLU A 43 7.34 11.81 22.03
CA GLU A 43 7.47 10.37 21.81
C GLU A 43 6.38 9.57 22.55
N GLU A 44 6.13 9.90 23.82
CA GLU A 44 5.04 9.30 24.60
C GLU A 44 3.67 9.63 24.00
N LEU A 45 3.49 10.85 23.46
CA LEU A 45 2.26 11.24 22.78
C LEU A 45 2.03 10.42 21.53
N ILE A 46 3.06 10.26 20.67
CA ILE A 46 2.99 9.42 19.47
C ILE A 46 2.61 7.98 19.85
N THR A 47 3.30 7.38 20.81
CA THR A 47 3.00 6.00 21.24
C THR A 47 1.58 5.86 21.79
N SER A 48 1.09 6.87 22.51
CA SER A 48 -0.25 6.87 23.08
C SER A 48 -1.39 6.92 22.05
N VAL A 49 -1.16 7.43 20.85
CA VAL A 49 -2.20 7.49 19.79
C VAL A 49 -2.27 6.20 18.95
N ILE A 50 -1.25 5.33 18.96
CA ILE A 50 -1.20 4.10 18.14
C ILE A 50 -2.42 3.18 18.37
N PRO A 51 -2.92 2.93 19.59
CA PRO A 51 -4.12 2.12 19.81
C PRO A 51 -5.37 2.67 19.10
N TYR A 52 -5.50 3.97 19.00
CA TYR A 52 -6.63 4.62 18.30
C TYR A 52 -6.50 4.46 16.78
N GLN A 53 -5.28 4.47 16.25
CA GLN A 53 -5.01 4.15 14.84
C GLN A 53 -5.41 2.71 14.51
N PHE A 54 -5.06 1.75 15.38
CA PHE A 54 -5.49 0.36 15.24
C PHE A 54 -7.02 0.24 15.17
N ILE A 55 -7.74 0.88 16.10
CA ILE A 55 -9.21 0.87 16.13
C ILE A 55 -9.79 1.52 14.87
N ALA A 56 -9.21 2.63 14.40
CA ALA A 56 -9.64 3.31 13.19
C ALA A 56 -9.49 2.41 11.95
N PHE A 57 -8.36 1.72 11.79
CA PHE A 57 -8.16 0.75 10.71
C PHE A 57 -9.14 -0.42 10.80
N LEU A 58 -9.38 -0.97 11.99
CA LEU A 58 -10.31 -2.07 12.19
C LEU A 58 -11.73 -1.68 11.77
N ILE A 59 -12.24 -0.56 12.28
CA ILE A 59 -13.58 -0.06 11.96
C ILE A 59 -13.65 0.32 10.47
N GLY A 60 -12.67 1.06 9.95
CA GLY A 60 -12.63 1.50 8.57
C GLY A 60 -12.62 0.33 7.59
N THR A 61 -11.83 -0.70 7.84
CA THR A 61 -11.78 -1.92 7.02
C THR A 61 -13.13 -2.64 7.01
N ILE A 62 -13.77 -2.80 8.17
CA ILE A 62 -15.10 -3.41 8.26
C ILE A 62 -16.11 -2.61 7.43
N LEU A 63 -16.14 -1.29 7.57
CA LEU A 63 -17.06 -0.41 6.83
C LEU A 63 -16.83 -0.49 5.32
N VAL A 64 -15.57 -0.48 4.88
CA VAL A 64 -15.20 -0.56 3.46
C VAL A 64 -15.61 -1.91 2.88
N ILE A 65 -15.40 -3.02 3.60
CA ILE A 65 -15.86 -4.35 3.18
C ILE A 65 -17.39 -4.39 3.06
N ILE A 66 -18.12 -3.88 4.05
CA ILE A 66 -19.60 -3.83 4.02
C ILE A 66 -20.08 -3.05 2.80
N ILE A 67 -19.60 -1.82 2.60
CA ILE A 67 -20.00 -0.97 1.46
C ILE A 67 -19.60 -1.64 0.14
N GLY A 68 -18.40 -2.19 0.06
CA GLY A 68 -17.87 -2.85 -1.12
C GLY A 68 -18.58 -4.14 -1.47
N SER A 69 -19.05 -4.92 -0.51
CA SER A 69 -19.73 -6.21 -0.72
C SER A 69 -21.16 -6.08 -1.25
N LEU A 70 -21.74 -4.88 -1.21
CA LEU A 70 -23.09 -4.68 -1.76
C LEU A 70 -23.08 -4.99 -3.28
N HIS A 71 -23.92 -5.94 -3.69
CA HIS A 71 -23.95 -6.47 -5.08
C HIS A 71 -24.11 -5.37 -6.14
N GLN A 72 -24.87 -4.34 -5.83
CA GLN A 72 -25.10 -3.19 -6.71
C GLN A 72 -23.86 -2.32 -6.93
N ASN A 73 -22.81 -2.51 -6.14
CA ASN A 73 -21.57 -1.73 -6.19
C ASN A 73 -20.49 -2.33 -7.08
N LYS A 74 -20.73 -3.49 -7.68
CA LYS A 74 -19.78 -4.08 -8.64
C LYS A 74 -19.52 -3.13 -9.78
N ASN A 75 -18.23 -2.84 -10.05
CA ASN A 75 -17.81 -2.04 -11.18
C ASN A 75 -17.76 -2.85 -12.49
N ALA A 76 -17.36 -2.26 -13.59
CA ALA A 76 -17.35 -2.93 -14.90
C ALA A 76 -16.34 -4.10 -14.95
N ILE A 77 -15.23 -4.03 -14.20
CA ILE A 77 -14.24 -5.11 -14.12
C ILE A 77 -14.84 -6.31 -13.40
N GLU A 78 -15.47 -6.10 -12.25
CA GLU A 78 -16.08 -7.14 -11.43
C GLU A 78 -17.36 -7.76 -12.03
N ARG A 79 -18.03 -7.03 -12.97
CA ARG A 79 -19.16 -7.52 -13.75
C ARG A 79 -18.75 -8.27 -15.00
N GLY A 80 -17.49 -8.09 -15.43
CA GLY A 80 -16.90 -8.79 -16.57
C GLY A 80 -16.64 -10.26 -16.27
N PRO A 81 -16.03 -10.98 -17.22
CA PRO A 81 -15.58 -12.36 -17.00
C PRO A 81 -14.60 -12.42 -15.84
N GLN A 82 -14.85 -13.37 -14.94
CA GLN A 82 -13.94 -13.66 -13.83
C GLN A 82 -13.24 -14.99 -14.08
N THR A 83 -11.98 -15.10 -13.67
CA THR A 83 -11.28 -16.39 -13.69
C THR A 83 -11.95 -17.39 -12.76
N ASP A 84 -11.94 -18.68 -13.11
CA ASP A 84 -12.32 -19.74 -12.20
C ASP A 84 -11.31 -19.89 -11.05
N MET A 85 -11.66 -20.69 -10.03
CA MET A 85 -10.81 -20.78 -8.83
C MET A 85 -9.42 -21.37 -9.11
N PRO A 86 -9.24 -22.45 -9.91
CA PRO A 86 -7.90 -22.95 -10.23
C PRO A 86 -7.03 -21.92 -10.92
N VAL A 87 -7.55 -21.20 -11.92
CA VAL A 87 -6.84 -20.14 -12.63
C VAL A 87 -6.57 -18.95 -11.70
N THR A 88 -7.50 -18.63 -10.79
CA THR A 88 -7.30 -17.58 -9.79
C THR A 88 -6.12 -17.90 -8.87
N LEU A 89 -5.96 -19.14 -8.42
CA LEU A 89 -4.82 -19.57 -7.60
C LEU A 89 -3.50 -19.45 -8.35
N VAL A 90 -3.48 -19.81 -9.64
CA VAL A 90 -2.28 -19.60 -10.49
C VAL A 90 -1.93 -18.11 -10.57
N TRP A 91 -2.94 -17.24 -10.73
CA TRP A 91 -2.71 -15.78 -10.75
C TRP A 91 -2.27 -15.21 -9.41
N ILE A 92 -2.68 -15.80 -8.27
CA ILE A 92 -2.15 -15.39 -6.95
C ILE A 92 -0.66 -15.71 -6.85
N VAL A 93 -0.24 -16.94 -7.17
CA VAL A 93 1.16 -17.35 -7.10
C VAL A 93 2.02 -16.54 -8.10
N GLY A 94 1.61 -16.50 -9.37
CA GLY A 94 2.30 -15.73 -10.40
C GLY A 94 2.30 -14.22 -10.12
N GLY A 95 1.23 -13.73 -9.48
CA GLY A 95 1.07 -12.33 -9.09
C GLY A 95 2.02 -11.90 -7.98
N VAL A 96 2.29 -12.75 -7.02
CA VAL A 96 3.33 -12.48 -6.00
C VAL A 96 4.69 -12.31 -6.68
N ILE A 97 5.05 -13.24 -7.59
CA ILE A 97 6.31 -13.15 -8.35
C ILE A 97 6.36 -11.87 -9.19
N LEU A 98 5.28 -11.56 -9.92
CA LEU A 98 5.18 -10.35 -10.74
C LEU A 98 5.34 -9.08 -9.90
N ALA A 99 4.66 -8.99 -8.76
CA ALA A 99 4.70 -7.84 -7.89
C ALA A 99 6.10 -7.62 -7.29
N TYR A 100 6.75 -8.68 -6.77
CA TYR A 100 8.13 -8.57 -6.30
C TYR A 100 9.11 -8.25 -7.43
N ALA A 101 8.99 -8.88 -8.59
CA ALA A 101 9.84 -8.56 -9.74
C ALA A 101 9.70 -7.09 -10.15
N SER A 102 8.47 -6.56 -10.17
CA SER A 102 8.23 -5.15 -10.49
C SER A 102 8.83 -4.20 -9.44
N GLN A 103 8.74 -4.55 -8.14
CA GLN A 103 9.37 -3.77 -7.06
C GLN A 103 10.90 -3.80 -7.14
N VAL A 104 11.51 -4.97 -7.38
CA VAL A 104 12.96 -5.10 -7.51
C VAL A 104 13.47 -4.26 -8.70
N ILE A 105 12.81 -4.36 -9.86
CA ILE A 105 13.19 -3.57 -11.04
C ILE A 105 13.02 -2.07 -10.76
N ALA A 106 11.90 -1.66 -10.15
CA ALA A 106 11.67 -0.27 -9.79
C ALA A 106 12.68 0.23 -8.73
N GLY A 107 13.03 -0.60 -7.76
CA GLY A 107 14.07 -0.32 -6.76
C GLY A 107 15.45 -0.14 -7.39
N MET A 108 15.82 -0.99 -8.34
CA MET A 108 17.06 -0.82 -9.10
C MET A 108 17.07 0.50 -9.87
N ILE A 109 15.97 0.86 -10.54
CA ILE A 109 15.85 2.15 -11.22
C ILE A 109 15.96 3.29 -10.20
N ASN A 110 15.29 3.17 -9.06
CA ASN A 110 15.30 4.18 -8.00
C ASN A 110 16.72 4.48 -7.50
N VAL A 111 17.50 3.43 -7.25
CA VAL A 111 18.88 3.57 -6.74
C VAL A 111 19.85 3.97 -7.84
N TYR A 112 19.90 3.25 -8.97
CA TYR A 112 20.96 3.41 -9.97
C TYR A 112 20.71 4.53 -10.99
N VAL A 113 19.46 4.94 -11.19
CA VAL A 113 19.12 6.01 -12.13
C VAL A 113 18.82 7.33 -11.43
N PHE A 114 18.14 7.29 -10.29
CA PHE A 114 17.74 8.49 -9.54
C PHE A 114 18.63 8.79 -8.33
N ASP A 115 19.59 7.92 -8.02
CA ASP A 115 20.52 8.07 -6.88
C ASP A 115 19.79 8.24 -5.53
N ASN A 116 18.62 7.59 -5.40
CA ASN A 116 17.84 7.60 -4.18
C ASN A 116 18.32 6.51 -3.21
N PRO A 117 18.11 6.67 -1.90
CA PRO A 117 18.48 5.66 -0.92
C PRO A 117 17.71 4.33 -1.17
N LEU A 118 18.33 3.22 -0.76
CA LEU A 118 17.68 1.91 -0.78
C LEU A 118 16.65 1.79 0.33
N GLU A 119 16.91 2.41 1.47
CA GLU A 119 16.06 2.38 2.65
C GLU A 119 14.79 3.20 2.44
N SER A 120 13.66 2.61 2.79
CA SER A 120 12.34 3.26 2.74
C SER A 120 12.01 3.83 4.12
N GLN A 121 11.74 5.14 4.18
CA GLN A 121 11.27 5.79 5.40
C GLN A 121 9.97 5.16 5.90
N ASN A 122 9.03 4.86 5.02
CA ASN A 122 7.78 4.21 5.37
C ASN A 122 8.00 2.83 6.02
N THR A 123 9.00 2.06 5.56
CA THR A 123 9.31 0.76 6.16
C THR A 123 9.83 0.91 7.58
N ASN A 124 10.74 1.86 7.81
CA ASN A 124 11.30 2.11 9.13
C ASN A 124 10.22 2.57 10.13
N GLU A 125 9.35 3.51 9.73
CA GLU A 125 8.22 3.97 10.55
C GLU A 125 7.25 2.84 10.90
N ILE A 126 7.01 1.90 9.97
CA ILE A 126 6.17 0.71 10.19
C ILE A 126 6.81 -0.22 11.24
N ILE A 127 8.11 -0.45 11.19
CA ILE A 127 8.81 -1.31 12.15
C ILE A 127 8.77 -0.68 13.55
N GLU A 128 9.10 0.59 13.69
CA GLU A 128 8.98 1.32 14.96
C GLU A 128 7.57 1.25 15.55
N MET A 129 6.55 1.38 14.71
CA MET A 129 5.15 1.26 15.13
C MET A 129 4.81 -0.16 15.62
N ILE A 130 5.33 -1.20 14.95
CA ILE A 130 5.14 -2.60 15.35
C ILE A 130 5.88 -2.89 16.66
N GLU A 131 7.08 -2.37 16.85
CA GLU A 131 7.84 -2.51 18.10
C GLU A 131 7.12 -1.84 19.27
N SER A 132 6.55 -0.65 19.06
CA SER A 132 5.77 0.07 20.06
C SER A 132 4.46 -0.65 20.40
N MET A 133 3.80 -1.28 19.42
CA MET A 133 2.55 -2.02 19.60
C MET A 133 2.47 -3.20 18.64
N PRO A 134 2.81 -4.42 19.04
CA PRO A 134 2.85 -5.60 18.15
C PRO A 134 1.52 -5.91 17.43
N LEU A 135 0.38 -5.48 17.97
CA LEU A 135 -0.91 -5.62 17.28
C LEU A 135 -0.98 -4.85 15.95
N MET A 136 -0.10 -3.86 15.73
CA MET A 136 -0.02 -3.14 14.47
C MET A 136 0.40 -4.02 13.30
N ILE A 137 0.99 -5.20 13.55
CA ILE A 137 1.18 -6.23 12.51
C ILE A 137 -0.13 -6.54 11.79
N LEU A 138 -1.25 -6.63 12.50
CA LEU A 138 -2.56 -6.86 11.87
C LEU A 138 -2.98 -5.70 10.95
N VAL A 139 -2.64 -4.47 11.32
CA VAL A 139 -2.90 -3.30 10.48
C VAL A 139 -2.05 -3.37 9.22
N VAL A 140 -0.75 -3.52 9.37
CA VAL A 140 0.21 -3.48 8.26
C VAL A 140 0.02 -4.64 7.29
N VAL A 141 -0.20 -5.86 7.82
CA VAL A 141 -0.24 -7.07 7.00
C VAL A 141 -1.64 -7.37 6.46
N ILE A 142 -2.71 -7.01 7.17
CA ILE A 142 -4.06 -7.45 6.82
C ILE A 142 -5.01 -6.28 6.56
N LEU A 143 -5.21 -5.41 7.56
CA LEU A 143 -6.26 -4.39 7.50
C LEU A 143 -5.93 -3.28 6.48
N GLY A 144 -4.67 -2.83 6.46
CA GLY A 144 -4.15 -1.87 5.50
C GLY A 144 -4.29 -2.36 4.06
N PRO A 145 -3.69 -3.49 3.69
CA PRO A 145 -3.86 -4.07 2.35
C PRO A 145 -5.31 -4.22 1.90
N ILE A 146 -6.21 -4.64 2.78
CA ILE A 146 -7.63 -4.75 2.42
C ILE A 146 -8.21 -3.38 2.09
N ILE A 147 -8.12 -2.41 3.00
CA ILE A 147 -8.71 -1.08 2.80
C ILE A 147 -8.08 -0.38 1.59
N GLU A 148 -6.77 -0.51 1.39
CA GLU A 148 -6.03 0.07 0.29
C GLU A 148 -6.48 -0.49 -1.07
N GLU A 149 -6.65 -1.80 -1.21
CA GLU A 149 -7.12 -2.38 -2.47
C GLU A 149 -8.56 -1.96 -2.79
N TYR A 150 -9.43 -1.82 -1.78
CA TYR A 150 -10.77 -1.26 -1.98
C TYR A 150 -10.71 0.21 -2.43
N VAL A 151 -9.80 0.99 -1.92
CA VAL A 151 -9.63 2.41 -2.29
C VAL A 151 -8.96 2.54 -3.64
N PHE A 152 -7.75 2.01 -3.78
CA PHE A 152 -6.92 2.30 -4.94
C PHE A 152 -7.34 1.51 -6.18
N ARG A 153 -7.74 0.23 -6.06
CA ARG A 153 -8.12 -0.59 -7.22
C ARG A 153 -9.60 -0.49 -7.52
N ARG A 154 -10.44 -0.52 -6.49
CA ARG A 154 -11.87 -0.55 -6.71
C ARG A 154 -12.51 0.83 -6.83
N ALA A 155 -12.16 1.78 -5.93
CA ALA A 155 -12.77 3.12 -5.92
C ALA A 155 -12.06 4.11 -6.86
N ILE A 156 -10.73 4.07 -7.00
CA ILE A 156 -10.00 5.03 -7.85
C ILE A 156 -9.74 4.43 -9.23
N PHE A 157 -8.93 3.37 -9.31
CA PHE A 157 -8.54 2.79 -10.61
C PHE A 157 -9.75 2.41 -11.46
N ALA A 158 -10.69 1.65 -10.91
CA ALA A 158 -11.83 1.16 -11.69
C ALA A 158 -12.77 2.29 -12.13
N GLU A 159 -12.94 3.35 -11.34
CA GLU A 159 -13.74 4.50 -11.76
C GLU A 159 -13.07 5.23 -12.93
N VAL A 160 -11.77 5.54 -12.86
CA VAL A 160 -11.02 6.17 -13.95
C VAL A 160 -10.96 5.26 -15.17
N TYR A 161 -10.67 3.97 -15.00
CA TYR A 161 -10.61 2.99 -16.08
C TYR A 161 -11.91 2.93 -16.89
N THR A 162 -13.06 3.02 -16.23
CA THR A 162 -14.38 2.95 -16.89
C THR A 162 -14.85 4.24 -17.54
N LEU A 163 -14.12 5.35 -17.43
CA LEU A 163 -14.40 6.59 -18.17
C LEU A 163 -14.09 6.45 -19.67
N PHE A 164 -13.25 5.50 -20.05
CA PHE A 164 -12.84 5.29 -21.43
C PHE A 164 -13.77 4.33 -22.18
N PRO A 165 -13.99 4.53 -23.48
CA PRO A 165 -14.81 3.61 -24.28
C PRO A 165 -14.10 2.28 -24.50
N MET A 166 -14.63 1.19 -23.90
CA MET A 166 -14.02 -0.15 -23.86
C MET A 166 -14.17 -0.95 -25.16
N LYS A 167 -14.69 -0.36 -26.24
CA LYS A 167 -14.94 -1.03 -27.52
C LYS A 167 -13.67 -1.28 -28.35
N ASN A 168 -12.65 -0.45 -28.19
CA ASN A 168 -11.40 -0.50 -28.94
C ASN A 168 -10.26 -0.97 -28.02
N PRO A 169 -9.42 -1.96 -28.42
CA PRO A 169 -8.25 -2.40 -27.66
C PRO A 169 -7.30 -1.27 -27.27
N GLY A 170 -7.06 -0.31 -28.17
CA GLY A 170 -6.20 0.85 -27.88
C GLY A 170 -6.72 1.71 -26.74
N TYR A 171 -8.03 1.92 -26.67
CA TYR A 171 -8.64 2.63 -25.54
C TYR A 171 -8.55 1.86 -24.22
N LYS A 172 -8.58 0.52 -24.26
CA LYS A 172 -8.37 -0.28 -23.03
C LYS A 172 -6.96 -0.12 -22.48
N VAL A 173 -5.95 -0.10 -23.37
CA VAL A 173 -4.56 0.14 -22.97
C VAL A 173 -4.41 1.54 -22.42
N LEU A 174 -4.91 2.56 -23.12
CA LEU A 174 -4.86 3.96 -22.64
C LEU A 174 -5.59 4.10 -21.29
N ALA A 175 -6.78 3.51 -21.14
CA ALA A 175 -7.53 3.51 -19.90
C ALA A 175 -6.72 2.89 -18.75
N PHE A 176 -6.06 1.75 -19.01
CA PHE A 176 -5.20 1.08 -18.04
C PHE A 176 -4.02 1.96 -17.62
N LEU A 177 -3.33 2.57 -18.59
CA LEU A 177 -2.19 3.43 -18.31
C LEU A 177 -2.58 4.68 -17.51
N VAL A 178 -3.65 5.36 -17.92
CA VAL A 178 -4.12 6.58 -17.21
C VAL A 178 -4.69 6.25 -15.84
N ALA A 179 -5.52 5.22 -15.72
CA ALA A 179 -6.09 4.82 -14.44
C ALA A 179 -5.02 4.31 -13.48
N GLY A 180 -4.04 3.53 -14.00
CA GLY A 180 -2.90 3.05 -13.22
C GLY A 180 -2.02 4.18 -12.72
N LEU A 181 -1.75 5.19 -13.57
CA LEU A 181 -0.99 6.37 -13.18
C LEU A 181 -1.70 7.17 -12.09
N VAL A 182 -2.98 7.49 -12.28
CA VAL A 182 -3.76 8.26 -11.29
C VAL A 182 -3.84 7.52 -9.96
N SER A 183 -4.23 6.25 -10.00
CA SER A 183 -4.33 5.44 -8.78
C SER A 183 -2.97 5.24 -8.10
N GLY A 184 -1.92 5.01 -8.90
CA GLY A 184 -0.57 4.76 -8.40
C GLY A 184 0.08 6.00 -7.80
N LEU A 185 -0.13 7.18 -8.37
CA LEU A 185 0.37 8.43 -7.79
C LEU A 185 -0.32 8.73 -6.45
N ILE A 186 -1.65 8.55 -6.37
CA ILE A 186 -2.37 8.77 -5.11
C ILE A 186 -1.94 7.72 -4.06
N PHE A 187 -1.70 6.48 -4.49
CA PHE A 187 -1.19 5.42 -3.62
C PHE A 187 0.20 5.77 -3.08
N ALA A 188 1.12 6.24 -3.94
CA ALA A 188 2.46 6.68 -3.53
C ALA A 188 2.42 7.87 -2.55
N VAL A 189 1.57 8.88 -2.83
CA VAL A 189 1.38 10.02 -1.92
C VAL A 189 0.86 9.60 -0.56
N ALA A 190 -0.05 8.61 -0.50
CA ALA A 190 -0.61 8.12 0.76
C ALA A 190 0.43 7.44 1.68
N HIS A 191 1.59 7.04 1.15
CA HIS A 191 2.69 6.46 1.92
C HIS A 191 3.72 7.49 2.40
N PHE A 192 3.59 8.76 2.00
CA PHE A 192 4.50 9.87 2.35
C PHE A 192 5.99 9.62 2.09
N ASP A 193 6.33 8.57 1.36
CA ASP A 193 7.70 8.20 0.96
C ASP A 193 7.95 8.60 -0.49
N PHE A 194 8.23 9.88 -0.69
CA PHE A 194 8.36 10.49 -2.01
C PHE A 194 9.62 10.06 -2.78
N THR A 195 10.63 9.58 -2.09
CA THR A 195 11.85 9.07 -2.72
C THR A 195 11.62 7.72 -3.40
N HIS A 196 10.58 6.97 -2.99
CA HIS A 196 10.23 5.63 -3.50
C HIS A 196 8.98 5.59 -4.39
N ILE A 197 8.54 6.74 -4.92
CA ILE A 197 7.32 6.85 -5.77
C ILE A 197 7.29 5.81 -6.89
N ILE A 198 8.44 5.53 -7.55
CA ILE A 198 8.52 4.57 -8.66
C ILE A 198 8.19 3.15 -8.19
N ILE A 199 8.60 2.78 -6.99
CA ILE A 199 8.33 1.47 -6.40
C ILE A 199 6.82 1.32 -6.14
N TYR A 200 6.18 2.33 -5.56
CA TYR A 200 4.73 2.35 -5.33
C TYR A 200 3.94 2.35 -6.64
N LEU A 201 4.40 3.09 -7.67
CA LEU A 201 3.79 3.06 -9.00
C LEU A 201 3.87 1.68 -9.63
N ALA A 202 5.04 1.03 -9.61
CA ALA A 202 5.24 -0.30 -10.18
C ALA A 202 4.33 -1.33 -9.51
N MET A 203 4.24 -1.32 -8.18
CA MET A 203 3.35 -2.16 -7.40
C MET A 203 1.88 -1.88 -7.74
N SER A 204 1.50 -0.60 -7.84
CA SER A 204 0.13 -0.21 -8.20
C SER A 204 -0.27 -0.71 -9.59
N TYR A 205 0.63 -0.64 -10.57
CA TYR A 205 0.38 -1.18 -11.91
C TYR A 205 0.26 -2.71 -11.90
N ALA A 206 1.12 -3.42 -11.16
CA ALA A 206 1.06 -4.87 -11.04
C ALA A 206 -0.29 -5.32 -10.44
N PHE A 207 -0.73 -4.70 -9.35
CA PHE A 207 -2.01 -5.01 -8.71
C PHE A 207 -3.21 -4.66 -9.57
N SER A 208 -3.16 -3.51 -10.27
CA SER A 208 -4.21 -3.12 -11.21
C SER A 208 -4.32 -4.08 -12.40
N PHE A 209 -3.18 -4.56 -12.92
CA PHE A 209 -3.14 -5.58 -13.97
C PHE A 209 -3.80 -6.88 -13.51
N LEU A 210 -3.43 -7.37 -12.33
CA LEU A 210 -4.00 -8.58 -11.74
C LEU A 210 -5.51 -8.45 -11.49
N TYR A 211 -5.95 -7.26 -11.06
CA TYR A 211 -7.37 -6.97 -10.89
C TYR A 211 -8.14 -7.03 -12.21
N VAL A 212 -7.61 -6.40 -13.26
CA VAL A 212 -8.26 -6.37 -14.57
C VAL A 212 -8.32 -7.76 -15.21
N ILE A 213 -7.22 -8.53 -15.16
CA ILE A 213 -7.15 -9.82 -15.84
C ILE A 213 -7.96 -10.91 -15.14
N THR A 214 -8.08 -10.84 -13.82
CA THR A 214 -8.84 -11.83 -13.03
C THR A 214 -10.29 -11.45 -12.82
N GLY A 215 -10.63 -10.16 -12.93
CA GLY A 215 -11.95 -9.63 -12.57
C GLY A 215 -12.25 -9.71 -11.07
N ARG A 216 -11.25 -10.01 -10.23
CA ARG A 216 -11.41 -10.30 -8.81
C ARG A 216 -10.54 -9.39 -7.95
N LEU A 217 -11.15 -8.52 -7.16
CA LEU A 217 -10.44 -7.67 -6.20
C LEU A 217 -9.68 -8.49 -5.14
N LEU A 218 -10.18 -9.69 -4.84
CA LEU A 218 -9.56 -10.58 -3.86
C LEU A 218 -8.12 -10.98 -4.26
N VAL A 219 -7.80 -11.01 -5.56
CA VAL A 219 -6.46 -11.39 -6.03
C VAL A 219 -5.39 -10.39 -5.60
N PRO A 220 -5.47 -9.09 -5.94
CA PRO A 220 -4.49 -8.13 -5.45
C PRO A 220 -4.52 -7.99 -3.91
N VAL A 221 -5.68 -8.13 -3.24
CA VAL A 221 -5.75 -8.14 -1.77
C VAL A 221 -4.89 -9.25 -1.16
N ILE A 222 -5.04 -10.49 -1.64
CA ILE A 222 -4.25 -11.63 -1.11
C ILE A 222 -2.75 -11.43 -1.40
N ILE A 223 -2.41 -10.99 -2.60
CA ILE A 223 -1.01 -10.76 -2.99
C ILE A 223 -0.40 -9.67 -2.12
N HIS A 224 -1.11 -8.57 -1.88
CA HIS A 224 -0.66 -7.48 -1.03
C HIS A 224 -0.44 -7.94 0.43
N ILE A 225 -1.37 -8.72 0.99
CA ILE A 225 -1.22 -9.34 2.31
C ILE A 225 0.03 -10.21 2.37
N ILE A 226 0.26 -11.06 1.36
CA ILE A 226 1.44 -11.92 1.30
C ILE A 226 2.72 -11.08 1.23
N MET A 227 2.75 -10.04 0.41
CA MET A 227 3.91 -9.18 0.25
C MET A 227 4.26 -8.45 1.56
N ASN A 228 3.30 -7.80 2.19
CA ASN A 228 3.53 -7.12 3.46
C ASN A 228 3.90 -8.11 4.57
N GLY A 229 3.24 -9.28 4.62
CA GLY A 229 3.56 -10.32 5.58
C GLY A 229 4.99 -10.86 5.43
N LEU A 230 5.48 -11.03 4.20
CA LEU A 230 6.85 -11.46 3.96
C LEU A 230 7.87 -10.38 4.33
N VAL A 231 7.62 -9.11 3.97
CA VAL A 231 8.52 -8.00 4.34
C VAL A 231 8.61 -7.86 5.86
N VAL A 232 7.47 -7.77 6.56
CA VAL A 232 7.43 -7.67 8.03
C VAL A 232 8.05 -8.91 8.69
N GLY A 233 7.75 -10.10 8.16
CA GLY A 233 8.32 -11.35 8.68
C GLY A 233 9.84 -11.43 8.54
N ILE A 234 10.39 -11.01 7.39
CA ILE A 234 11.84 -10.92 7.16
C ILE A 234 12.45 -9.91 8.12
N GLN A 235 11.85 -8.74 8.27
CA GLN A 235 12.36 -7.68 9.14
C GLN A 235 12.39 -8.13 10.61
N ILE A 236 11.33 -8.77 11.11
CA ILE A 236 11.28 -9.25 12.49
C ILE A 236 12.29 -10.38 12.74
N ILE A 237 12.50 -11.29 11.76
CA ILE A 237 13.36 -12.45 11.95
C ILE A 237 14.84 -12.13 11.71
N LEU A 238 15.13 -11.25 10.78
CA LEU A 238 16.48 -10.99 10.27
C LEU A 238 16.92 -9.52 10.45
N GLY A 239 16.10 -8.64 11.03
CA GLY A 239 16.38 -7.21 11.15
C GLY A 239 17.76 -6.93 11.73
N ASP A 240 18.06 -7.49 12.91
CA ASP A 240 19.38 -7.33 13.56
C ASP A 240 20.56 -7.73 12.66
N ARG A 241 20.36 -8.78 11.85
CA ARG A 241 21.41 -9.27 10.94
C ARG A 241 21.54 -8.42 9.68
N LEU A 242 20.44 -7.84 9.23
CA LEU A 242 20.45 -6.90 8.10
C LEU A 242 21.17 -5.60 8.50
N ASP A 243 20.93 -5.11 9.70
CA ASP A 243 21.60 -3.95 10.27
C ASP A 243 23.12 -4.20 10.45
N GLU A 244 23.51 -5.37 10.95
CA GLU A 244 24.93 -5.77 11.02
C GLU A 244 25.59 -5.79 9.63
N LEU A 245 24.92 -6.32 8.62
CA LEU A 245 25.44 -6.38 7.24
C LEU A 245 25.56 -4.97 6.63
N GLN A 246 24.62 -4.10 6.87
CA GLN A 246 24.66 -2.69 6.42
C GLN A 246 25.84 -1.95 7.07
N GLN A 247 26.02 -2.04 8.38
CA GLN A 247 27.15 -1.45 9.10
C GLN A 247 28.49 -1.97 8.59
N LEU A 248 28.60 -3.26 8.29
CA LEU A 248 29.79 -3.86 7.68
C LEU A 248 30.07 -3.27 6.30
N GLN A 249 29.03 -3.12 5.46
CA GLN A 249 29.15 -2.56 4.13
C GLN A 249 29.57 -1.10 4.15
N GLU A 250 29.02 -0.28 5.05
CA GLU A 250 29.43 1.11 5.26
C GLU A 250 30.89 1.19 5.74
N THR A 251 31.27 0.38 6.71
CA THR A 251 32.65 0.32 7.23
C THR A 251 33.63 -0.04 6.13
N ILE A 252 33.32 -1.05 5.30
CA ILE A 252 34.13 -1.43 4.15
C ILE A 252 34.21 -0.27 3.14
N GLY A 253 33.11 0.40 2.85
CA GLY A 253 33.04 1.57 1.97
C GLY A 253 33.94 2.73 2.45
N ILE A 254 33.91 3.03 3.76
CA ILE A 254 34.79 4.02 4.39
C ILE A 254 36.25 3.62 4.27
N VAL A 255 36.61 2.35 4.55
CA VAL A 255 37.96 1.85 4.41
C VAL A 255 38.46 1.99 2.97
N PHE A 256 37.66 1.58 1.98
CA PHE A 256 38.03 1.72 0.56
C PHE A 256 38.21 3.20 0.15
N SER A 257 37.32 4.09 0.58
CA SER A 257 37.44 5.53 0.28
C SER A 257 38.67 6.13 0.92
N THR A 258 38.98 5.77 2.16
CA THR A 258 40.17 6.22 2.88
C THR A 258 41.45 5.72 2.21
N VAL A 259 41.52 4.44 1.84
CA VAL A 259 42.69 3.89 1.13
C VAL A 259 42.88 4.58 -0.23
N ARG A 260 41.78 4.81 -0.98
CA ARG A 260 41.86 5.55 -2.25
C ARG A 260 42.44 6.96 -2.05
N ASN A 261 41.98 7.70 -1.03
CA ASN A 261 42.44 9.06 -0.75
C ASN A 261 43.87 9.12 -0.21
N ILE A 262 44.43 8.03 0.30
CA ILE A 262 45.83 7.93 0.73
C ILE A 262 46.75 7.59 -0.45
N LEU A 263 46.27 6.83 -1.42
CA LEU A 263 47.05 6.33 -2.54
C LEU A 263 47.04 7.24 -3.77
N PHE A 264 46.03 8.10 -3.88
CA PHE A 264 45.83 9.02 -5.00
C PHE A 264 45.55 10.44 -4.51
#